data_c3281a6219a3f7935f311aec84bccf6d
#
_entry.id   c3281a6219a3f7935f311aec84bccf6d
#
_cell.length_a   1.000
_cell.length_b   1.000
_cell.length_c   1.000
_cell.angle_alpha   90.00
_cell.angle_beta   90.00
_cell.angle_gamma   90.00
#
_symmetry.space_group_name_H-M   'P 1'
#
loop_
_entity.id
_entity.type
_entity.pdbx_description
1 polymer ?
#
loop_
_entity_poly.entity_id
_entity_poly.type
_entity_poly.pdbx_seq_one_letter_code
_entity_poly.pdbx_strand_id
1 'polypeptide(L)'
;MARIKDVAAQAGVSVATVSRVLNDNPSVTEETRNRVHDAMAALNYRPNAVARSLRTEATRTLGLIIGDILNPFFAELARAVEDEARAAGYTVIIGNADERADQQDHYVRTLLERRVDGLLICPTAEVTPLVEEVSRGERPLVFLDRTLSGVEVPSVRADGSTAIAELVAHLRALGHRRIAFVSGPSTLSTGRERTEAFLRAAAGHGLEIPQEYVRVGDFRAGSGHRITAELLDLPEPPQAIFLGDNLMALGALDAVSERGLEIPRDVALASFDDVPWFNHVHPRITAISQPTAELGRRAVRVILDALSGRAAESVVLPARLVARESCGETGTRKAGTRKEGRS
;
A
#
# COMPACT_ATOMS: atom_id res chain seq x y z
N MET A 1 10.33 -41.98 -1.70
CA MET A 1 10.15 -40.76 -2.47
C MET A 1 11.00 -40.86 -3.71
N ALA A 2 10.44 -40.77 -4.92
CA ALA A 2 11.20 -40.87 -6.17
C ALA A 2 12.26 -39.77 -6.26
N ARG A 3 13.41 -40.05 -6.81
CA ARG A 3 14.52 -39.11 -6.97
C ARG A 3 14.70 -38.82 -8.48
N ILE A 4 15.37 -37.73 -8.79
CA ILE A 4 15.67 -37.34 -10.19
C ILE A 4 16.36 -38.44 -10.99
N LYS A 5 17.15 -39.30 -10.32
CA LYS A 5 17.80 -40.47 -10.93
C LYS A 5 16.79 -41.53 -11.39
N ASP A 6 15.69 -41.70 -10.64
CA ASP A 6 14.64 -42.66 -10.96
C ASP A 6 13.85 -42.16 -12.18
N VAL A 7 13.58 -40.88 -12.28
CA VAL A 7 12.96 -40.24 -13.46
C VAL A 7 13.85 -40.40 -14.68
N ALA A 8 15.16 -40.19 -14.56
CA ALA A 8 16.12 -40.34 -15.64
C ALA A 8 16.14 -41.78 -16.16
N ALA A 9 16.16 -42.76 -15.26
CA ALA A 9 16.10 -44.18 -15.59
C ALA A 9 14.80 -44.56 -16.30
N GLN A 10 13.65 -44.11 -15.76
CA GLN A 10 12.32 -44.37 -16.33
C GLN A 10 12.15 -43.74 -17.72
N ALA A 11 12.65 -42.52 -17.91
CA ALA A 11 12.58 -41.77 -19.16
C ALA A 11 13.66 -42.26 -20.20
N GLY A 12 14.63 -43.09 -19.80
CA GLY A 12 15.74 -43.52 -20.66
C GLY A 12 16.67 -42.38 -21.08
N VAL A 13 16.93 -41.42 -20.16
CA VAL A 13 17.78 -40.27 -20.42
C VAL A 13 18.76 -40.01 -19.27
N SER A 14 19.73 -39.13 -19.47
CA SER A 14 20.63 -38.74 -18.39
C SER A 14 19.94 -37.80 -17.36
N VAL A 15 20.45 -37.78 -16.12
CA VAL A 15 20.00 -36.80 -15.09
C VAL A 15 20.18 -35.38 -15.60
N ALA A 16 21.22 -35.10 -16.36
CA ALA A 16 21.44 -33.79 -16.98
C ALA A 16 20.33 -33.43 -17.99
N THR A 17 19.83 -34.42 -18.75
CA THR A 17 18.71 -34.23 -19.68
C THR A 17 17.40 -33.93 -18.91
N VAL A 18 17.09 -34.70 -17.85
CA VAL A 18 15.94 -34.40 -16.98
C VAL A 18 16.04 -32.96 -16.42
N SER A 19 17.22 -32.56 -15.97
CA SER A 19 17.45 -31.21 -15.49
C SER A 19 17.25 -30.13 -16.56
N ARG A 20 17.64 -30.42 -17.83
CA ARG A 20 17.38 -29.49 -18.94
C ARG A 20 15.89 -29.36 -19.25
N VAL A 21 15.15 -30.48 -19.22
CA VAL A 21 13.68 -30.47 -19.36
C VAL A 21 13.02 -29.63 -18.27
N LEU A 22 13.40 -29.82 -16.99
CA LEU A 22 12.86 -29.09 -15.86
C LEU A 22 13.16 -27.57 -15.87
N ASN A 23 14.15 -27.18 -16.70
CA ASN A 23 14.51 -25.74 -16.87
C ASN A 23 14.09 -25.22 -18.25
N ASP A 24 13.17 -25.91 -18.95
CA ASP A 24 12.64 -25.50 -20.26
C ASP A 24 13.74 -25.20 -21.30
N ASN A 25 14.86 -25.89 -21.23
CA ASN A 25 15.99 -25.65 -22.13
C ASN A 25 15.56 -25.92 -23.58
N PRO A 26 15.74 -24.98 -24.53
CA PRO A 26 15.29 -25.11 -25.90
C PRO A 26 16.07 -26.17 -26.70
N SER A 27 17.22 -26.62 -26.21
CA SER A 27 18.01 -27.67 -26.86
C SER A 27 17.43 -29.10 -26.71
N VAL A 28 16.36 -29.26 -25.88
CA VAL A 28 15.71 -30.56 -25.67
C VAL A 28 14.54 -30.69 -26.62
N THR A 29 14.52 -31.82 -27.38
CA THR A 29 13.43 -32.12 -28.31
C THR A 29 12.10 -32.33 -27.56
N GLU A 30 10.98 -32.06 -28.23
CA GLU A 30 9.65 -32.22 -27.66
C GLU A 30 9.36 -33.66 -27.26
N GLU A 31 9.82 -34.65 -28.07
CA GLU A 31 9.73 -36.05 -27.76
C GLU A 31 10.43 -36.42 -26.44
N THR A 32 11.65 -35.93 -26.24
CA THR A 32 12.39 -36.13 -24.99
C THR A 32 11.71 -35.45 -23.80
N ARG A 33 11.16 -34.27 -24.02
CA ARG A 33 10.40 -33.52 -23.00
C ARG A 33 9.18 -34.31 -22.54
N ASN A 34 8.39 -34.86 -23.48
CA ASN A 34 7.20 -35.66 -23.19
C ASN A 34 7.57 -36.92 -22.41
N ARG A 35 8.60 -37.69 -22.84
CA ARG A 35 9.07 -38.86 -22.11
C ARG A 35 9.47 -38.57 -20.66
N VAL A 36 10.09 -37.41 -20.40
CA VAL A 36 10.48 -37.02 -19.04
C VAL A 36 9.23 -36.66 -18.23
N HIS A 37 8.27 -35.90 -18.79
CA HIS A 37 7.04 -35.60 -18.12
C HIS A 37 6.20 -36.81 -17.77
N ASP A 38 6.11 -37.80 -18.70
CA ASP A 38 5.40 -39.06 -18.46
C ASP A 38 6.06 -39.87 -17.34
N ALA A 39 7.39 -39.95 -17.33
CA ALA A 39 8.14 -40.60 -16.25
C ALA A 39 7.94 -39.90 -14.89
N MET A 40 7.89 -38.57 -14.87
CA MET A 40 7.60 -37.79 -13.64
C MET A 40 6.20 -38.09 -13.13
N ALA A 41 5.22 -38.13 -14.02
CA ALA A 41 3.82 -38.43 -13.65
C ALA A 41 3.71 -39.88 -13.11
N ALA A 42 4.29 -40.86 -13.81
CA ALA A 42 4.27 -42.27 -13.40
C ALA A 42 4.91 -42.51 -12.02
N LEU A 43 5.97 -41.77 -11.70
CA LEU A 43 6.70 -41.87 -10.43
C LEU A 43 6.17 -40.93 -9.34
N ASN A 44 5.12 -40.15 -9.63
CA ASN A 44 4.65 -39.07 -8.78
C ASN A 44 5.82 -38.17 -8.28
N TYR A 45 6.78 -37.92 -9.16
CA TYR A 45 7.97 -37.15 -8.87
C TYR A 45 7.63 -35.67 -8.98
N ARG A 46 7.84 -34.93 -7.88
CA ARG A 46 7.78 -33.48 -7.86
C ARG A 46 9.20 -32.92 -7.76
N PRO A 47 9.61 -32.02 -8.67
CA PRO A 47 10.91 -31.38 -8.56
C PRO A 47 11.07 -30.72 -7.19
N ASN A 48 12.17 -31.01 -6.53
CA ASN A 48 12.45 -30.36 -5.24
C ASN A 48 12.96 -28.93 -5.48
N ALA A 49 12.13 -27.94 -5.16
CA ALA A 49 12.46 -26.53 -5.29
C ALA A 49 13.74 -26.17 -4.49
N VAL A 50 13.96 -26.78 -3.32
CA VAL A 50 15.15 -26.57 -2.50
C VAL A 50 16.42 -27.08 -3.21
N ALA A 51 16.34 -28.24 -3.88
CA ALA A 51 17.48 -28.76 -4.63
C ALA A 51 17.77 -27.93 -5.91
N ARG A 52 16.75 -27.25 -6.47
CA ARG A 52 16.91 -26.33 -7.59
C ARG A 52 17.58 -25.04 -7.11
N SER A 53 17.08 -24.44 -6.02
CA SER A 53 17.60 -23.17 -5.47
C SER A 53 19.08 -23.29 -5.03
N LEU A 54 19.48 -24.43 -4.49
CA LEU A 54 20.90 -24.70 -4.15
C LEU A 54 21.83 -24.69 -5.36
N ARG A 55 21.30 -24.93 -6.57
CA ARG A 55 22.10 -24.98 -7.80
C ARG A 55 22.05 -23.68 -8.60
N THR A 56 20.93 -22.93 -8.50
CA THR A 56 20.71 -21.70 -9.27
C THR A 56 20.94 -20.45 -8.42
N GLU A 57 21.21 -20.61 -7.10
CA GLU A 57 21.31 -19.53 -6.11
C GLU A 57 20.08 -18.61 -6.06
N ALA A 58 18.97 -19.02 -6.71
CA ALA A 58 17.72 -18.27 -6.79
C ALA A 58 16.53 -19.14 -6.37
N THR A 59 15.68 -18.60 -5.51
CA THR A 59 14.46 -19.27 -5.03
C THR A 59 13.23 -18.92 -5.85
N ARG A 60 13.31 -17.90 -6.72
CA ARG A 60 12.17 -17.31 -7.43
C ARG A 60 11.07 -16.88 -6.46
N THR A 61 11.47 -16.35 -5.32
CA THR A 61 10.56 -15.89 -4.27
C THR A 61 10.92 -14.47 -3.85
N LEU A 62 9.93 -13.60 -3.80
CA LEU A 62 10.03 -12.25 -3.24
C LEU A 62 9.33 -12.21 -1.87
N GLY A 63 9.88 -11.45 -0.95
CA GLY A 63 9.20 -11.09 0.29
C GLY A 63 8.49 -9.74 0.12
N LEU A 64 7.24 -9.66 0.56
CA LEU A 64 6.49 -8.40 0.65
C LEU A 64 6.06 -8.19 2.10
N ILE A 65 6.48 -7.09 2.73
CA ILE A 65 6.03 -6.71 4.06
C ILE A 65 5.16 -5.46 3.93
N ILE A 66 3.91 -5.56 4.37
CA ILE A 66 2.91 -4.49 4.33
C ILE A 66 2.59 -3.97 5.72
N GLY A 67 2.04 -2.75 5.81
CA GLY A 67 1.71 -2.10 7.07
C GLY A 67 0.55 -2.78 7.80
N ASP A 68 -0.61 -2.90 7.15
CA ASP A 68 -1.80 -3.52 7.73
C ASP A 68 -2.66 -4.20 6.65
N ILE A 69 -2.80 -5.53 6.73
CA ILE A 69 -3.59 -6.31 5.76
C ILE A 69 -5.09 -6.00 5.82
N LEU A 70 -5.58 -5.43 6.91
CA LEU A 70 -6.97 -5.00 7.04
C LEU A 70 -7.25 -3.69 6.30
N ASN A 71 -6.22 -2.91 5.95
CA ASN A 71 -6.40 -1.73 5.13
C ASN A 71 -6.52 -2.12 3.65
N PRO A 72 -7.65 -1.83 2.98
CA PRO A 72 -7.87 -2.16 1.55
C PRO A 72 -6.78 -1.67 0.61
N PHE A 73 -6.12 -0.55 0.91
CA PHE A 73 -4.98 -0.03 0.15
C PHE A 73 -3.85 -1.07 0.07
N PHE A 74 -3.43 -1.63 1.21
CA PHE A 74 -2.37 -2.63 1.23
C PHE A 74 -2.79 -3.97 0.62
N ALA A 75 -4.07 -4.34 0.74
CA ALA A 75 -4.59 -5.55 0.11
C ALA A 75 -4.56 -5.44 -1.44
N GLU A 76 -4.95 -4.29 -2.00
CA GLU A 76 -4.87 -4.01 -3.44
C GLU A 76 -3.41 -3.96 -3.91
N LEU A 77 -2.53 -3.30 -3.13
CA LEU A 77 -1.11 -3.20 -3.41
C LEU A 77 -0.45 -4.60 -3.46
N ALA A 78 -0.72 -5.43 -2.45
CA ALA A 78 -0.21 -6.80 -2.37
C ALA A 78 -0.68 -7.65 -3.57
N ARG A 79 -1.93 -7.50 -3.98
CA ARG A 79 -2.48 -8.16 -5.16
C ARG A 79 -1.74 -7.75 -6.44
N ALA A 80 -1.49 -6.45 -6.61
CA ALA A 80 -0.77 -5.95 -7.79
C ALA A 80 0.69 -6.43 -7.83
N VAL A 81 1.35 -6.50 -6.67
CA VAL A 81 2.70 -7.07 -6.52
C VAL A 81 2.68 -8.56 -6.87
N GLU A 82 1.72 -9.33 -6.35
CA GLU A 82 1.61 -10.78 -6.61
C GLU A 82 1.37 -11.06 -8.10
N ASP A 83 0.46 -10.34 -8.75
CA ASP A 83 0.13 -10.53 -10.15
C ASP A 83 1.33 -10.26 -11.07
N GLU A 84 2.07 -9.15 -10.86
CA GLU A 84 3.27 -8.82 -11.67
C GLU A 84 4.42 -9.79 -11.37
N ALA A 85 4.65 -10.15 -10.11
CA ALA A 85 5.68 -11.12 -9.73
C ALA A 85 5.41 -12.50 -10.35
N ARG A 86 4.17 -12.95 -10.33
CA ARG A 86 3.74 -14.21 -10.95
C ARG A 86 3.95 -14.19 -12.46
N ALA A 87 3.66 -13.08 -13.14
CA ALA A 87 3.92 -12.92 -14.57
C ALA A 87 5.42 -12.99 -14.89
N ALA A 88 6.29 -12.59 -13.96
CA ALA A 88 7.74 -12.72 -14.06
C ALA A 88 8.29 -14.09 -13.56
N GLY A 89 7.42 -15.02 -13.16
CA GLY A 89 7.80 -16.35 -12.66
C GLY A 89 8.30 -16.38 -11.22
N TYR A 90 7.88 -15.40 -10.39
CA TYR A 90 8.17 -15.31 -8.97
C TYR A 90 6.94 -15.62 -8.13
N THR A 91 7.15 -16.17 -6.94
CA THR A 91 6.15 -16.29 -5.87
C THR A 91 6.37 -15.19 -4.85
N VAL A 92 5.29 -14.66 -4.27
CA VAL A 92 5.37 -13.66 -3.21
C VAL A 92 4.97 -14.28 -1.87
N ILE A 93 5.78 -14.03 -0.83
CA ILE A 93 5.43 -14.33 0.57
C ILE A 93 5.13 -13.00 1.24
N ILE A 94 3.92 -12.89 1.81
CA ILE A 94 3.45 -11.65 2.44
C ILE A 94 3.63 -11.74 3.95
N GLY A 95 4.22 -10.71 4.55
CA GLY A 95 4.28 -10.45 5.97
C GLY A 95 3.44 -9.23 6.33
N ASN A 96 2.63 -9.31 7.40
CA ASN A 96 1.85 -8.20 7.92
C ASN A 96 2.54 -7.60 9.15
N ALA A 97 3.10 -6.40 9.02
CA ALA A 97 3.82 -5.73 10.10
C ALA A 97 2.89 -5.16 11.18
N ASP A 98 1.60 -4.97 10.90
CA ASP A 98 0.61 -4.37 11.80
C ASP A 98 1.08 -2.99 12.34
N GLU A 99 1.77 -2.21 11.52
CA GLU A 99 2.39 -0.92 11.85
C GLU A 99 3.40 -0.99 13.02
N ARG A 100 3.98 -2.16 13.28
CA ARG A 100 4.90 -2.43 14.38
C ARG A 100 6.30 -2.81 13.88
N ALA A 101 7.32 -2.14 14.40
CA ALA A 101 8.71 -2.35 14.02
C ALA A 101 9.23 -3.76 14.40
N ASP A 102 8.86 -4.26 15.60
CA ASP A 102 9.24 -5.60 16.06
C ASP A 102 8.63 -6.71 15.16
N GLN A 103 7.40 -6.53 14.72
CA GLN A 103 6.71 -7.43 13.81
C GLN A 103 7.33 -7.36 12.40
N GLN A 104 7.65 -6.16 11.91
CA GLN A 104 8.39 -5.99 10.67
C GLN A 104 9.71 -6.75 10.69
N ASP A 105 10.52 -6.57 11.75
CA ASP A 105 11.80 -7.26 11.90
C ASP A 105 11.65 -8.77 11.99
N HIS A 106 10.59 -9.25 12.64
CA HIS A 106 10.28 -10.69 12.69
C HIS A 106 10.08 -11.25 11.26
N TYR A 107 9.28 -10.56 10.43
CA TYR A 107 9.07 -10.99 9.05
C TYR A 107 10.33 -10.84 8.19
N VAL A 108 11.11 -9.77 8.36
CA VAL A 108 12.39 -9.61 7.66
C VAL A 108 13.29 -10.82 7.94
N ARG A 109 13.52 -11.20 9.20
CA ARG A 109 14.32 -12.39 9.56
C ARG A 109 13.76 -13.66 8.94
N THR A 110 12.46 -13.88 9.07
CA THR A 110 11.79 -15.06 8.51
C THR A 110 11.98 -15.18 7.01
N LEU A 111 11.85 -14.08 6.28
CA LEU A 111 12.02 -14.05 4.82
C LEU A 111 13.50 -14.26 4.42
N LEU A 112 14.44 -13.70 5.19
CA LEU A 112 15.88 -13.94 4.99
C LEU A 112 16.25 -15.40 5.22
N GLU A 113 15.73 -16.05 6.29
CA GLU A 113 15.92 -17.47 6.57
C GLU A 113 15.34 -18.37 5.45
N ARG A 114 14.22 -17.95 4.84
CA ARG A 114 13.62 -18.61 3.68
C ARG A 114 14.35 -18.31 2.37
N ARG A 115 15.41 -17.50 2.41
CA ARG A 115 16.25 -17.15 1.26
C ARG A 115 15.46 -16.54 0.11
N VAL A 116 14.50 -15.65 0.42
CA VAL A 116 13.84 -14.89 -0.66
C VAL A 116 14.88 -14.11 -1.45
N ASP A 117 14.67 -13.95 -2.75
CA ASP A 117 15.66 -13.34 -3.64
C ASP A 117 15.73 -11.81 -3.43
N GLY A 118 14.61 -11.18 -3.05
CA GLY A 118 14.53 -9.76 -2.76
C GLY A 118 13.38 -9.41 -1.83
N LEU A 119 13.40 -8.22 -1.25
CA LEU A 119 12.43 -7.71 -0.29
C LEU A 119 11.77 -6.43 -0.78
N LEU A 120 10.44 -6.40 -0.74
CA LEU A 120 9.61 -5.22 -0.86
C LEU A 120 9.05 -4.90 0.53
N ILE A 121 9.28 -3.71 1.06
CA ILE A 121 8.86 -3.36 2.42
C ILE A 121 8.12 -2.02 2.38
N CYS A 122 6.89 -1.99 2.93
CA CYS A 122 6.25 -0.75 3.37
C CYS A 122 6.76 -0.47 4.79
N PRO A 123 7.78 0.39 4.96
CA PRO A 123 8.47 0.48 6.23
C PRO A 123 7.58 1.09 7.32
N THR A 124 7.75 0.60 8.56
CA THR A 124 7.23 1.24 9.76
C THR A 124 8.03 2.52 10.07
N ALA A 125 7.61 3.27 11.10
CA ALA A 125 8.20 4.57 11.42
C ALA A 125 9.68 4.52 11.83
N GLU A 126 10.15 3.38 12.34
CA GLU A 126 11.46 3.26 12.97
C GLU A 126 12.47 2.62 12.02
N VAL A 127 13.66 3.19 11.97
CA VAL A 127 14.83 2.55 11.37
C VAL A 127 15.37 1.53 12.36
N THR A 128 15.09 0.26 12.14
CA THR A 128 15.63 -0.81 12.98
C THR A 128 17.04 -1.18 12.52
N PRO A 129 17.91 -1.66 13.43
CA PRO A 129 19.24 -2.14 13.04
C PRO A 129 19.21 -3.22 11.95
N LEU A 130 18.16 -4.06 11.94
CA LEU A 130 17.99 -5.10 10.93
C LEU A 130 17.66 -4.52 9.54
N VAL A 131 16.75 -3.55 9.45
CA VAL A 131 16.46 -2.87 8.18
C VAL A 131 17.68 -2.14 7.66
N GLU A 132 18.44 -1.49 8.54
CA GLU A 132 19.70 -0.83 8.19
C GLU A 132 20.76 -1.84 7.69
N GLU A 133 20.90 -2.99 8.34
CA GLU A 133 21.79 -4.07 7.89
C GLU A 133 21.39 -4.58 6.50
N VAL A 134 20.11 -4.88 6.30
CA VAL A 134 19.60 -5.38 5.01
C VAL A 134 19.77 -4.36 3.90
N SER A 135 19.58 -3.07 4.18
CA SER A 135 19.73 -1.99 3.20
C SER A 135 21.16 -1.85 2.66
N ARG A 136 22.17 -2.24 3.46
CA ARG A 136 23.58 -2.24 3.07
C ARG A 136 24.05 -3.59 2.51
N GLY A 137 23.23 -4.62 2.62
CA GLY A 137 23.55 -5.98 2.19
C GLY A 137 23.45 -6.16 0.67
N GLU A 138 23.81 -7.36 0.21
CA GLU A 138 23.77 -7.71 -1.21
C GLU A 138 22.35 -8.03 -1.72
N ARG A 139 21.41 -8.28 -0.80
CA ARG A 139 20.04 -8.64 -1.17
C ARG A 139 19.24 -7.40 -1.54
N PRO A 140 18.64 -7.36 -2.72
CA PRO A 140 17.81 -6.24 -3.14
C PRO A 140 16.68 -5.94 -2.16
N LEU A 141 16.61 -4.69 -1.75
CA LEU A 141 15.56 -4.12 -0.93
C LEU A 141 14.97 -2.91 -1.65
N VAL A 142 13.63 -2.86 -1.74
CA VAL A 142 12.90 -1.72 -2.30
C VAL A 142 11.84 -1.28 -1.29
N PHE A 143 11.79 0.00 -0.98
CA PHE A 143 10.71 0.55 -0.17
C PHE A 143 9.46 0.82 -1.02
N LEU A 144 8.30 0.58 -0.44
CA LEU A 144 7.01 0.72 -1.10
C LEU A 144 6.10 1.62 -0.25
N ASP A 145 5.40 2.57 -0.89
CA ASP A 145 4.52 3.56 -0.26
C ASP A 145 5.24 4.59 0.63
N ARG A 146 6.24 4.18 1.40
CA ARG A 146 6.92 4.98 2.42
C ARG A 146 8.42 4.94 2.25
N THR A 147 9.12 5.88 2.89
CA THR A 147 10.58 5.91 3.01
C THR A 147 11.00 6.07 4.45
N LEU A 148 12.24 5.70 4.75
CA LEU A 148 12.88 5.93 6.05
C LEU A 148 14.01 6.94 5.89
N SER A 149 14.05 7.93 6.77
CA SER A 149 15.15 8.91 6.79
C SER A 149 16.47 8.23 7.13
N GLY A 150 17.51 8.50 6.36
CA GLY A 150 18.84 7.92 6.56
C GLY A 150 19.03 6.50 5.98
N VAL A 151 18.03 5.93 5.31
CA VAL A 151 18.16 4.65 4.60
C VAL A 151 17.97 4.89 3.11
N GLU A 152 19.05 4.74 2.35
CA GLU A 152 19.07 4.97 0.90
C GLU A 152 18.87 3.66 0.15
N VAL A 153 17.64 3.36 -0.21
CA VAL A 153 17.25 2.25 -1.09
C VAL A 153 16.24 2.76 -2.13
N PRO A 154 16.13 2.10 -3.29
CA PRO A 154 15.11 2.43 -4.25
C PRO A 154 13.73 2.40 -3.62
N SER A 155 12.86 3.33 -4.00
CA SER A 155 11.50 3.40 -3.46
C SER A 155 10.46 3.61 -4.56
N VAL A 156 9.27 3.05 -4.36
CA VAL A 156 8.11 3.27 -5.23
C VAL A 156 6.98 3.82 -4.39
N ARG A 157 6.59 5.07 -4.62
CA ARG A 157 5.63 5.79 -3.80
C ARG A 157 4.71 6.69 -4.62
N ALA A 158 3.62 7.13 -4.03
CA ALA A 158 2.75 8.14 -4.63
C ALA A 158 3.08 9.53 -4.07
N ASP A 159 2.97 10.56 -4.92
CA ASP A 159 2.92 11.96 -4.50
C ASP A 159 1.47 12.44 -4.52
N GLY A 160 0.96 12.79 -3.35
CA GLY A 160 -0.39 13.34 -3.16
C GLY A 160 -0.45 14.85 -3.10
N SER A 161 0.67 15.57 -3.21
CA SER A 161 0.73 17.02 -2.96
C SER A 161 -0.21 17.82 -3.85
N THR A 162 -0.24 17.53 -5.15
CA THR A 162 -1.13 18.19 -6.11
C THR A 162 -2.59 17.86 -5.82
N ALA A 163 -2.92 16.59 -5.56
CA ALA A 163 -4.29 16.18 -5.27
C ALA A 163 -4.82 16.76 -3.94
N ILE A 164 -3.95 16.92 -2.93
CA ILE A 164 -4.29 17.62 -1.67
C ILE A 164 -4.56 19.11 -1.95
N ALA A 165 -3.77 19.76 -2.80
CA ALA A 165 -4.00 21.15 -3.18
C ALA A 165 -5.33 21.31 -3.93
N GLU A 166 -5.64 20.40 -4.85
CA GLU A 166 -6.93 20.34 -5.55
C GLU A 166 -8.10 20.14 -4.58
N LEU A 167 -7.95 19.25 -3.58
CA LEU A 167 -8.97 19.05 -2.54
C LEU A 167 -9.22 20.33 -1.71
N VAL A 168 -8.17 21.00 -1.27
CA VAL A 168 -8.30 22.26 -0.51
C VAL A 168 -8.97 23.34 -1.35
N ALA A 169 -8.57 23.47 -2.63
CA ALA A 169 -9.21 24.39 -3.56
C ALA A 169 -10.70 24.06 -3.76
N HIS A 170 -11.04 22.76 -3.93
CA HIS A 170 -12.41 22.28 -4.06
C HIS A 170 -13.26 22.62 -2.83
N LEU A 171 -12.77 22.31 -1.61
CA LEU A 171 -13.46 22.63 -0.37
C LEU A 171 -13.67 24.15 -0.23
N ARG A 172 -12.66 24.94 -0.56
CA ARG A 172 -12.76 26.40 -0.52
C ARG A 172 -13.79 26.94 -1.52
N ALA A 173 -13.84 26.40 -2.73
CA ALA A 173 -14.82 26.78 -3.75
C ALA A 173 -16.26 26.47 -3.32
N LEU A 174 -16.46 25.40 -2.53
CA LEU A 174 -17.74 25.05 -1.90
C LEU A 174 -18.07 25.92 -0.67
N GLY A 175 -17.20 26.86 -0.31
CA GLY A 175 -17.41 27.82 0.78
C GLY A 175 -16.96 27.33 2.15
N HIS A 176 -16.26 26.20 2.24
CA HIS A 176 -15.65 25.76 3.51
C HIS A 176 -14.45 26.64 3.84
N ARG A 177 -14.41 27.16 5.06
CA ARG A 177 -13.33 28.00 5.58
C ARG A 177 -12.63 27.35 6.78
N ARG A 178 -13.36 26.63 7.59
CA ARG A 178 -12.86 25.87 8.73
C ARG A 178 -12.70 24.42 8.29
N ILE A 179 -11.46 24.08 7.91
CA ILE A 179 -11.10 22.74 7.39
C ILE A 179 -10.14 22.12 8.37
N ALA A 180 -10.50 20.97 8.94
CA ALA A 180 -9.61 20.18 9.77
C ALA A 180 -8.92 19.08 8.96
N PHE A 181 -7.72 18.71 9.38
CA PHE A 181 -6.98 17.59 8.84
C PHE A 181 -6.60 16.60 9.95
N VAL A 182 -6.99 15.37 9.81
CA VAL A 182 -6.58 14.26 10.68
C VAL A 182 -5.50 13.47 9.96
N SER A 183 -4.26 13.77 10.29
CA SER A 183 -3.07 13.12 9.70
C SER A 183 -2.82 11.73 10.30
N GLY A 184 -1.98 10.95 9.65
CA GLY A 184 -1.31 9.81 10.28
C GLY A 184 -0.11 10.24 11.14
N PRO A 185 0.61 9.27 11.75
CA PRO A 185 1.78 9.54 12.57
C PRO A 185 2.83 10.37 11.83
N SER A 186 3.31 11.43 12.47
CA SER A 186 4.36 12.32 11.90
C SER A 186 5.72 11.62 11.76
N THR A 187 5.90 10.51 12.42
CA THR A 187 7.07 9.64 12.29
C THR A 187 7.10 8.88 10.95
N LEU A 188 5.94 8.67 10.32
CA LEU A 188 5.84 8.09 8.99
C LEU A 188 5.99 9.16 7.90
N SER A 189 6.69 8.85 6.80
CA SER A 189 6.87 9.78 5.67
C SER A 189 5.52 10.23 5.10
N THR A 190 4.55 9.31 4.96
CA THR A 190 3.21 9.61 4.46
C THR A 190 2.42 10.57 5.37
N GLY A 191 2.50 10.40 6.69
CA GLY A 191 1.86 11.31 7.66
C GLY A 191 2.45 12.72 7.57
N ARG A 192 3.77 12.84 7.53
CA ARG A 192 4.50 14.11 7.43
C ARG A 192 4.22 14.80 6.10
N GLU A 193 4.42 14.10 4.97
CA GLU A 193 4.27 14.65 3.62
C GLU A 193 2.83 15.15 3.36
N ARG A 194 1.81 14.39 3.79
CA ARG A 194 0.39 14.78 3.67
C ARG A 194 0.07 16.01 4.52
N THR A 195 0.61 16.08 5.75
CA THR A 195 0.43 17.26 6.63
C THR A 195 1.04 18.52 6.02
N GLU A 196 2.29 18.42 5.56
CA GLU A 196 2.96 19.55 4.93
C GLU A 196 2.26 19.99 3.64
N ALA A 197 1.78 19.06 2.83
CA ALA A 197 1.04 19.38 1.61
C ALA A 197 -0.28 20.09 1.94
N PHE A 198 -1.03 19.62 2.93
CA PHE A 198 -2.27 20.24 3.38
C PHE A 198 -2.04 21.67 3.87
N LEU A 199 -1.07 21.88 4.76
CA LEU A 199 -0.77 23.21 5.32
C LEU A 199 -0.29 24.18 4.23
N ARG A 200 0.56 23.73 3.31
CA ARG A 200 0.99 24.55 2.16
C ARG A 200 -0.20 24.94 1.26
N ALA A 201 -1.08 23.98 0.96
CA ALA A 201 -2.27 24.22 0.14
C ALA A 201 -3.22 25.21 0.83
N ALA A 202 -3.48 25.04 2.13
CA ALA A 202 -4.32 25.94 2.91
C ALA A 202 -3.78 27.37 2.89
N ALA A 203 -2.50 27.57 3.17
CA ALA A 203 -1.83 28.86 3.12
C ALA A 203 -1.90 29.49 1.72
N GLY A 204 -1.68 28.71 0.65
CA GLY A 204 -1.80 29.18 -0.73
C GLY A 204 -3.19 29.66 -1.12
N HIS A 205 -4.22 29.19 -0.42
CA HIS A 205 -5.61 29.63 -0.59
C HIS A 205 -6.08 30.64 0.45
N GLY A 206 -5.19 31.19 1.28
CA GLY A 206 -5.50 32.16 2.32
C GLY A 206 -6.39 31.60 3.42
N LEU A 207 -6.26 30.32 3.72
CA LEU A 207 -6.92 29.66 4.83
C LEU A 207 -5.96 29.59 6.02
N GLU A 208 -6.37 30.20 7.14
CA GLU A 208 -5.70 30.02 8.42
C GLU A 208 -6.24 28.76 9.09
N ILE A 209 -5.37 27.80 9.35
CA ILE A 209 -5.72 26.53 9.98
C ILE A 209 -5.31 26.59 11.47
N PRO A 210 -6.27 26.65 12.41
CA PRO A 210 -5.96 26.58 13.82
C PRO A 210 -5.24 25.29 14.19
N GLN A 211 -4.34 25.34 15.17
CA GLN A 211 -3.57 24.18 15.60
C GLN A 211 -4.47 23.01 16.05
N GLU A 212 -5.60 23.31 16.67
CA GLU A 212 -6.60 22.32 17.09
C GLU A 212 -7.28 21.61 15.91
N TYR A 213 -7.17 22.12 14.68
CA TYR A 213 -7.73 21.49 13.48
C TYR A 213 -6.74 20.55 12.81
N VAL A 214 -5.47 20.53 13.20
CA VAL A 214 -4.47 19.59 12.72
C VAL A 214 -4.24 18.55 13.79
N ARG A 215 -4.75 17.35 13.58
CA ARG A 215 -4.72 16.27 14.58
C ARG A 215 -3.97 15.08 14.02
N VAL A 216 -3.36 14.32 14.91
CA VAL A 216 -2.56 13.14 14.54
C VAL A 216 -3.29 11.87 14.99
N GLY A 217 -3.66 11.03 14.06
CA GLY A 217 -4.18 9.67 14.26
C GLY A 217 -3.10 8.62 14.05
N ASP A 218 -3.53 7.38 13.93
CA ASP A 218 -2.67 6.20 13.81
C ASP A 218 -2.99 5.31 12.59
N PHE A 219 -3.72 5.86 11.61
CA PHE A 219 -4.25 5.15 10.45
C PHE A 219 -5.21 3.99 10.78
N ARG A 220 -5.93 4.11 11.91
CA ARG A 220 -6.94 3.13 12.35
C ARG A 220 -8.30 3.81 12.55
N ALA A 221 -9.37 3.05 12.34
CA ALA A 221 -10.74 3.54 12.49
C ALA A 221 -11.01 4.12 13.89
N GLY A 222 -10.47 3.50 14.95
CA GLY A 222 -10.65 3.98 16.32
C GLY A 222 -10.12 5.40 16.56
N SER A 223 -8.94 5.74 16.00
CA SER A 223 -8.43 7.11 16.10
C SER A 223 -9.22 8.09 15.23
N GLY A 224 -9.65 7.66 14.05
CA GLY A 224 -10.52 8.46 13.19
C GLY A 224 -11.82 8.83 13.88
N HIS A 225 -12.49 7.86 14.52
CA HIS A 225 -13.70 8.09 15.31
C HIS A 225 -13.45 9.07 16.46
N ARG A 226 -12.50 8.77 17.34
CA ARG A 226 -12.21 9.59 18.52
C ARG A 226 -11.86 11.04 18.14
N ILE A 227 -10.95 11.23 17.19
CA ILE A 227 -10.48 12.55 16.80
C ILE A 227 -11.59 13.34 16.08
N THR A 228 -12.38 12.70 15.23
CA THR A 228 -13.53 13.34 14.59
C THR A 228 -14.56 13.80 15.63
N ALA A 229 -14.83 12.94 16.62
CA ALA A 229 -15.70 13.29 17.74
C ALA A 229 -15.21 14.53 18.49
N GLU A 230 -13.92 14.57 18.86
CA GLU A 230 -13.29 15.71 19.52
C GLU A 230 -13.38 17.00 18.67
N LEU A 231 -13.16 16.90 17.35
CA LEU A 231 -13.25 18.05 16.44
C LEU A 231 -14.68 18.59 16.32
N LEU A 232 -15.69 17.73 16.31
CA LEU A 232 -17.09 18.09 16.24
C LEU A 232 -17.61 18.73 17.54
N ASP A 233 -16.98 18.41 18.67
CA ASP A 233 -17.32 18.94 19.99
C ASP A 233 -16.61 20.30 20.32
N LEU A 234 -15.77 20.81 19.40
CA LEU A 234 -15.14 22.12 19.57
C LEU A 234 -16.18 23.24 19.60
N PRO A 235 -15.93 24.36 20.31
CA PRO A 235 -16.81 25.54 20.30
C PRO A 235 -17.09 26.08 18.88
N GLU A 236 -16.07 26.01 18.01
CA GLU A 236 -16.19 26.29 16.58
C GLU A 236 -15.80 25.03 15.80
N PRO A 237 -16.73 24.11 15.54
CA PRO A 237 -16.38 22.86 14.85
C PRO A 237 -15.98 23.13 13.38
N PRO A 238 -15.13 22.27 12.78
CA PRO A 238 -14.78 22.38 11.38
C PRO A 238 -16.00 22.16 10.47
N GLN A 239 -16.01 22.83 9.33
CA GLN A 239 -17.04 22.66 8.30
C GLN A 239 -16.73 21.49 7.37
N ALA A 240 -15.45 21.10 7.31
CA ALA A 240 -14.96 19.96 6.55
C ALA A 240 -13.82 19.29 7.31
N ILE A 241 -13.76 17.96 7.24
CA ILE A 241 -12.68 17.16 7.83
C ILE A 241 -12.06 16.33 6.71
N PHE A 242 -10.76 16.50 6.51
CA PHE A 242 -9.95 15.65 5.64
C PHE A 242 -9.24 14.61 6.49
N LEU A 243 -9.49 13.33 6.20
CA LEU A 243 -8.88 12.17 6.86
C LEU A 243 -7.67 11.70 6.07
N GLY A 244 -6.56 11.48 6.77
CA GLY A 244 -5.28 11.12 6.18
C GLY A 244 -5.21 9.69 5.61
N ASP A 245 -6.23 8.84 5.88
CA ASP A 245 -6.41 7.54 5.24
C ASP A 245 -7.87 7.07 5.28
N ASN A 246 -8.14 5.96 4.58
CA ASN A 246 -9.48 5.40 4.44
C ASN A 246 -10.03 4.75 5.72
N LEU A 247 -9.19 4.18 6.59
CA LEU A 247 -9.63 3.58 7.85
C LEU A 247 -10.05 4.66 8.86
N MET A 248 -9.29 5.76 8.95
CA MET A 248 -9.72 6.89 9.78
C MET A 248 -11.02 7.51 9.24
N ALA A 249 -11.22 7.51 7.89
CA ALA A 249 -12.48 7.98 7.32
C ALA A 249 -13.67 7.07 7.71
N LEU A 250 -13.48 5.77 7.80
CA LEU A 250 -14.50 4.86 8.33
C LEU A 250 -14.90 5.23 9.77
N GLY A 251 -13.90 5.42 10.64
CA GLY A 251 -14.19 5.87 12.02
C GLY A 251 -14.83 7.24 12.09
N ALA A 252 -14.48 8.16 11.18
CA ALA A 252 -15.11 9.48 11.11
C ALA A 252 -16.59 9.39 10.72
N LEU A 253 -16.97 8.50 9.82
CA LEU A 253 -18.37 8.23 9.46
C LEU A 253 -19.17 7.75 10.67
N ASP A 254 -18.61 6.85 11.48
CA ASP A 254 -19.25 6.38 12.71
C ASP A 254 -19.48 7.55 13.69
N ALA A 255 -18.45 8.37 13.93
CA ALA A 255 -18.53 9.53 14.84
C ALA A 255 -19.58 10.59 14.41
N VAL A 256 -19.71 10.83 13.10
CA VAL A 256 -20.73 11.74 12.54
C VAL A 256 -22.13 11.14 12.69
N SER A 257 -22.28 9.85 12.38
CA SER A 257 -23.53 9.11 12.47
C SER A 257 -24.06 9.05 13.91
N GLU A 258 -23.20 8.74 14.89
CA GLU A 258 -23.55 8.70 16.32
C GLU A 258 -24.07 10.04 16.85
N ARG A 259 -23.65 11.15 16.27
CA ARG A 259 -24.12 12.50 16.61
C ARG A 259 -25.37 12.92 15.83
N GLY A 260 -25.89 12.07 14.96
CA GLY A 260 -27.04 12.36 14.11
C GLY A 260 -26.78 13.52 13.13
N LEU A 261 -25.49 13.78 12.79
CA LEU A 261 -25.11 14.80 11.82
C LEU A 261 -25.18 14.25 10.39
N GLU A 262 -25.47 15.12 9.44
CA GLU A 262 -25.58 14.74 8.02
C GLU A 262 -24.39 15.27 7.22
N ILE A 263 -23.83 14.40 6.40
CA ILE A 263 -22.77 14.71 5.41
C ILE A 263 -23.48 15.01 4.08
N PRO A 264 -23.14 16.10 3.38
CA PRO A 264 -22.22 17.19 3.75
C PRO A 264 -22.89 18.39 4.44
N ARG A 265 -24.17 18.27 4.85
CA ARG A 265 -24.97 19.39 5.33
C ARG A 265 -24.37 20.03 6.57
N ASP A 266 -24.03 19.22 7.56
CA ASP A 266 -23.53 19.65 8.86
C ASP A 266 -21.99 19.65 8.88
N VAL A 267 -21.37 18.62 8.29
CA VAL A 267 -19.92 18.51 8.12
C VAL A 267 -19.59 17.80 6.80
N ALA A 268 -18.65 18.34 6.04
CA ALA A 268 -18.11 17.67 4.87
C ALA A 268 -16.99 16.71 5.25
N LEU A 269 -16.88 15.58 4.53
CA LEU A 269 -15.79 14.60 4.71
C LEU A 269 -15.04 14.37 3.40
N ALA A 270 -13.71 14.28 3.50
CA ALA A 270 -12.84 13.80 2.44
C ALA A 270 -11.79 12.85 3.00
N SER A 271 -11.27 11.97 2.19
CA SER A 271 -10.29 10.96 2.61
C SER A 271 -9.08 10.93 1.69
N PHE A 272 -7.93 10.56 2.23
CA PHE A 272 -6.86 9.97 1.43
C PHE A 272 -7.15 8.48 1.27
N ASP A 273 -6.70 7.87 0.16
CA ASP A 273 -7.00 6.51 -0.29
C ASP A 273 -8.47 6.30 -0.70
N ASP A 274 -8.67 6.19 -2.01
CA ASP A 274 -9.98 5.89 -2.59
C ASP A 274 -10.21 4.37 -2.59
N VAL A 275 -11.14 3.94 -1.76
CA VAL A 275 -11.49 2.52 -1.62
C VAL A 275 -12.86 2.21 -2.23
N PRO A 276 -13.11 0.97 -2.70
CA PRO A 276 -14.33 0.64 -3.45
C PRO A 276 -15.62 0.99 -2.73
N TRP A 277 -15.70 0.81 -1.40
CA TRP A 277 -16.93 1.07 -0.64
C TRP A 277 -17.29 2.56 -0.54
N PHE A 278 -16.36 3.50 -0.80
CA PHE A 278 -16.66 4.93 -0.89
C PHE A 278 -17.68 5.27 -1.98
N ASN A 279 -17.82 4.41 -2.99
CA ASN A 279 -18.83 4.55 -4.03
C ASN A 279 -20.21 3.98 -3.66
N HIS A 280 -20.30 3.25 -2.55
CA HIS A 280 -21.51 2.54 -2.13
C HIS A 280 -22.18 3.12 -0.89
N VAL A 281 -21.54 4.08 -0.23
CA VAL A 281 -22.15 4.87 0.85
C VAL A 281 -22.84 6.11 0.30
N HIS A 282 -23.75 6.69 1.06
CA HIS A 282 -24.44 7.92 0.69
C HIS A 282 -24.31 8.95 1.81
N PRO A 283 -23.77 10.14 1.50
CA PRO A 283 -23.19 10.55 0.20
C PRO A 283 -21.90 9.77 -0.13
N ARG A 284 -21.57 9.62 -1.41
CA ARG A 284 -20.30 9.03 -1.85
C ARG A 284 -19.13 9.89 -1.41
N ILE A 285 -18.06 9.27 -0.94
CA ILE A 285 -16.95 9.98 -0.29
C ILE A 285 -15.95 10.52 -1.33
N THR A 286 -15.69 11.83 -1.27
CA THR A 286 -14.58 12.47 -1.99
C THR A 286 -13.27 11.94 -1.47
N ALA A 287 -12.38 11.50 -2.38
CA ALA A 287 -11.13 10.89 -1.97
C ALA A 287 -9.95 11.25 -2.90
N ILE A 288 -8.75 11.15 -2.35
CA ILE A 288 -7.50 11.18 -3.12
C ILE A 288 -7.14 9.74 -3.44
N SER A 289 -7.15 9.42 -4.74
CA SER A 289 -6.87 8.07 -5.26
C SER A 289 -5.40 7.93 -5.61
N GLN A 290 -4.74 6.96 -5.01
CA GLN A 290 -3.40 6.54 -5.41
C GLN A 290 -3.47 5.57 -6.60
N PRO A 291 -2.47 5.53 -7.48
CA PRO A 291 -2.40 4.52 -8.55
C PRO A 291 -1.87 3.18 -8.02
N THR A 292 -2.58 2.57 -7.05
CA THR A 292 -2.16 1.42 -6.24
C THR A 292 -1.67 0.25 -7.07
N ALA A 293 -2.43 -0.10 -8.13
CA ALA A 293 -2.06 -1.18 -9.03
C ALA A 293 -0.74 -0.89 -9.79
N GLU A 294 -0.50 0.37 -10.18
CA GLU A 294 0.76 0.73 -10.85
C GLU A 294 1.92 0.79 -9.86
N LEU A 295 1.69 1.22 -8.60
CA LEU A 295 2.71 1.16 -7.55
C LEU A 295 3.21 -0.28 -7.37
N GLY A 296 2.31 -1.25 -7.25
CA GLY A 296 2.68 -2.67 -7.12
C GLY A 296 3.46 -3.19 -8.32
N ARG A 297 3.01 -2.90 -9.55
CA ARG A 297 3.73 -3.28 -10.76
C ARG A 297 5.12 -2.68 -10.84
N ARG A 298 5.26 -1.39 -10.55
CA ARG A 298 6.55 -0.70 -10.56
C ARG A 298 7.50 -1.24 -9.50
N ALA A 299 7.01 -1.54 -8.31
CA ALA A 299 7.83 -2.11 -7.24
C ALA A 299 8.46 -3.46 -7.66
N VAL A 300 7.68 -4.32 -8.31
CA VAL A 300 8.21 -5.59 -8.83
C VAL A 300 9.25 -5.35 -9.93
N ARG A 301 9.03 -4.42 -10.84
CA ARG A 301 10.02 -4.10 -11.90
C ARG A 301 11.31 -3.58 -11.31
N VAL A 302 11.25 -2.65 -10.36
CA VAL A 302 12.43 -2.08 -9.70
C VAL A 302 13.24 -3.17 -9.00
N ILE A 303 12.59 -4.09 -8.27
CA ILE A 303 13.32 -5.17 -7.59
C ILE A 303 13.89 -6.20 -8.57
N LEU A 304 13.21 -6.48 -9.69
CA LEU A 304 13.73 -7.38 -10.73
C LEU A 304 14.91 -6.75 -11.49
N ASP A 305 14.92 -5.44 -11.67
CA ASP A 305 16.06 -4.72 -12.22
C ASP A 305 17.27 -4.87 -11.30
N ALA A 306 17.10 -4.64 -9.99
CA ALA A 306 18.15 -4.86 -8.99
C ALA A 306 18.67 -6.31 -9.00
N LEU A 307 17.78 -7.30 -9.04
CA LEU A 307 18.13 -8.73 -9.10
C LEU A 307 18.93 -9.12 -10.36
N SER A 308 18.72 -8.38 -11.43
CA SER A 308 19.46 -8.61 -12.69
C SER A 308 20.73 -7.75 -12.82
N GLY A 309 21.10 -7.04 -11.78
CA GLY A 309 22.28 -6.14 -11.76
C GLY A 309 22.09 -4.85 -12.58
N ARG A 310 20.86 -4.53 -12.97
CA ARG A 310 20.53 -3.25 -13.58
C ARG A 310 20.30 -2.16 -12.54
N ALA A 311 20.42 -0.90 -12.94
CA ALA A 311 20.10 0.20 -12.06
C ALA A 311 18.63 0.16 -11.63
N ALA A 312 18.40 0.14 -10.32
CA ALA A 312 17.10 0.19 -9.71
C ALA A 312 16.82 1.63 -9.27
N GLU A 313 15.95 2.32 -9.99
CA GLU A 313 15.64 3.75 -9.74
C GLU A 313 14.35 3.89 -8.94
N SER A 314 14.30 4.90 -8.08
CA SER A 314 13.07 5.26 -7.36
C SER A 314 12.02 5.79 -8.32
N VAL A 315 10.75 5.45 -8.04
CA VAL A 315 9.60 5.85 -8.84
C VAL A 315 8.61 6.62 -7.97
N VAL A 316 8.17 7.78 -8.46
CA VAL A 316 7.12 8.58 -7.81
C VAL A 316 5.97 8.74 -8.81
N LEU A 317 4.77 8.32 -8.40
CA LEU A 317 3.56 8.38 -9.22
C LEU A 317 2.60 9.43 -8.66
N PRO A 318 1.91 10.22 -9.50
CA PRO A 318 0.95 11.19 -9.00
C PRO A 318 -0.32 10.49 -8.50
N ALA A 319 -0.82 10.91 -7.33
CA ALA A 319 -2.19 10.67 -6.91
C ALA A 319 -3.14 11.69 -7.57
N ARG A 320 -4.45 11.43 -7.53
CA ARG A 320 -5.47 12.27 -8.13
C ARG A 320 -6.66 12.49 -7.20
N LEU A 321 -7.30 13.66 -7.28
CA LEU A 321 -8.56 13.90 -6.60
C LEU A 321 -9.72 13.22 -7.36
N VAL A 322 -10.60 12.56 -6.61
CA VAL A 322 -11.88 12.02 -7.07
C VAL A 322 -12.98 12.71 -6.26
N ALA A 323 -13.48 13.81 -6.79
CA ALA A 323 -14.55 14.59 -6.14
C ALA A 323 -15.89 13.84 -6.25
N ARG A 324 -16.61 13.78 -5.12
CA ARG A 324 -17.94 13.18 -4.97
C ARG A 324 -18.81 14.08 -4.05
N GLU A 325 -19.94 13.54 -3.60
CA GLU A 325 -20.96 14.32 -2.92
C GLU A 325 -20.64 14.72 -1.47
N SER A 326 -19.73 14.00 -0.79
CA SER A 326 -19.46 14.21 0.65
C SER A 326 -18.86 15.56 1.03
N CYS A 327 -18.40 16.32 0.04
CA CYS A 327 -17.94 17.70 0.24
C CYS A 327 -19.03 18.75 -0.06
N GLY A 328 -20.17 18.36 -0.65
CA GLY A 328 -21.22 19.23 -1.15
C GLY A 328 -21.13 19.45 -2.66
N GLU A 329 -22.16 20.10 -3.21
CA GLU A 329 -22.24 20.48 -4.62
C GLU A 329 -22.09 21.99 -4.79
N THR A 330 -21.44 22.41 -5.88
CA THR A 330 -21.36 23.83 -6.23
C THR A 330 -22.75 24.38 -6.47
N GLY A 331 -23.24 25.26 -5.56
CA GLY A 331 -24.50 26.00 -5.72
C GLY A 331 -25.62 25.69 -4.69
N THR A 332 -25.45 24.76 -3.75
CA THR A 332 -26.53 24.31 -2.84
C THR A 332 -26.37 24.69 -1.36
N ARG A 333 -25.73 25.80 -1.02
CA ARG A 333 -25.89 26.36 0.34
C ARG A 333 -27.15 27.16 0.43
N LYS A 334 -28.32 26.55 0.67
CA LYS A 334 -29.48 27.23 1.24
C LYS A 334 -29.14 27.60 2.68
N ALA A 335 -29.20 28.91 2.96
CA ALA A 335 -29.10 29.44 4.32
C ALA A 335 -30.12 28.71 5.22
N GLY A 336 -29.59 27.90 6.16
CA GLY A 336 -30.42 27.22 7.16
C GLY A 336 -31.11 28.26 8.03
N THR A 337 -32.39 28.48 7.83
CA THR A 337 -33.28 29.17 8.76
C THR A 337 -33.34 28.32 10.04
N ARG A 338 -32.69 28.80 11.11
CA ARG A 338 -32.95 28.37 12.47
C ARG A 338 -34.47 28.48 12.70
N LYS A 339 -35.16 27.38 12.82
CA LYS A 339 -36.50 27.37 13.42
C LYS A 339 -36.32 27.70 14.91
N GLU A 340 -36.58 28.99 15.26
CA GLU A 340 -36.83 29.33 16.64
C GLU A 340 -38.02 28.55 17.13
N GLY A 341 -37.80 27.78 18.20
CA GLY A 341 -38.85 27.05 18.88
C GLY A 341 -39.84 28.07 19.48
N ARG A 342 -41.10 27.89 19.13
CA ARG A 342 -42.22 28.47 19.88
C ARG A 342 -42.61 27.56 21.02
N SER A 343 -42.64 28.19 22.18
CA SER A 343 -43.28 27.87 23.47
C SER A 343 -44.15 26.63 23.57
#